data_6a4b9c190e3d6c11e1a74568256b459d
#
_entry.id   6a4b9c190e3d6c11e1a74568256b459d
#
_cell.length_a   1.000
_cell.length_b   1.000
_cell.length_c   1.000
_cell.angle_alpha   90.00
_cell.angle_beta   90.00
_cell.angle_gamma   90.00
#
_symmetry.space_group_name_H-M   'P 1'
#
loop_
_entity.id
_entity.type
_entity.pdbx_description
1 polymer ?
#
loop_
_entity_poly.entity_id
_entity_poly.type
_entity_poly.pdbx_seq_one_letter_code
_entity_poly.pdbx_strand_id
1 'polypeptide(L)'
;KKRDPDPYTEENEYREQYMERVEEADRRFSGEGRPGWLTDRGRIYILFGPPTQIQRHKGGYMDMSRNIYRDTIIWYYFNYPIVFVDKRGTGEFELTYLSLQHLDTISQAISRQQEAGMKGALPENILFDFKFSTKKNASGFTYIILEFPYKNLWFSEVEGRVETTLSILLKIKDAGGKTLVADKKDYPLSFTEEELLKVKDKNYLVKIPLLLGEGKYEALLTATNSASSEKMSKKLSFTISKNLSGKRGEK
;
A
#
# COMPACT_ATOMS: atom_id res chain seq x y z
N LYS A 1 -14.66 10.73 0.89
CA LYS A 1 -15.22 11.80 0.03
C LYS A 1 -14.22 12.43 -0.98
N LYS A 2 -12.90 12.36 -0.81
CA LYS A 2 -11.93 12.95 -1.77
C LYS A 2 -11.61 12.04 -2.99
N ARG A 3 -12.14 10.82 -3.03
CA ARG A 3 -11.93 9.84 -4.10
C ARG A 3 -13.24 9.20 -4.56
N ASP A 4 -14.32 9.90 -4.42
CA ASP A 4 -15.64 9.52 -4.84
C ASP A 4 -15.85 10.10 -6.24
N PRO A 5 -16.01 9.28 -7.29
CA PRO A 5 -16.17 9.79 -8.65
C PRO A 5 -17.49 10.51 -8.85
N ASP A 6 -18.50 10.19 -8.04
CA ASP A 6 -19.76 10.90 -7.97
C ASP A 6 -20.07 11.31 -6.52
N PRO A 7 -19.69 12.53 -6.10
CA PRO A 7 -19.94 13.02 -4.74
C PRO A 7 -21.42 13.20 -4.40
N TYR A 8 -22.32 12.98 -5.33
CA TYR A 8 -23.77 13.09 -5.16
C TYR A 8 -24.43 11.74 -4.83
N THR A 9 -23.69 10.62 -4.92
CA THR A 9 -24.16 9.32 -4.46
C THR A 9 -23.72 9.05 -3.02
N GLU A 10 -24.50 8.29 -2.25
CA GLU A 10 -24.11 7.85 -0.90
C GLU A 10 -23.06 6.75 -0.93
N GLU A 11 -22.94 6.04 -2.03
CA GLU A 11 -22.04 4.92 -2.28
C GLU A 11 -20.77 5.40 -2.96
N ASN A 12 -19.62 4.85 -2.56
CA ASN A 12 -18.33 5.13 -3.19
C ASN A 12 -17.99 3.98 -4.13
N GLU A 13 -18.29 4.16 -5.42
CA GLU A 13 -18.14 3.13 -6.46
C GLU A 13 -16.70 2.60 -6.56
N TYR A 14 -15.69 3.43 -6.26
CA TYR A 14 -14.31 2.95 -6.21
C TYR A 14 -14.05 1.99 -5.07
N ARG A 15 -14.67 2.23 -3.94
CA ARG A 15 -14.54 1.33 -2.79
C ARG A 15 -15.20 -0.01 -3.07
N GLU A 16 -16.38 0.02 -3.67
CA GLU A 16 -17.12 -1.19 -4.03
C GLU A 16 -16.34 -2.00 -5.05
N GLN A 17 -15.92 -1.37 -6.15
CA GLN A 17 -15.12 -2.02 -7.19
C GLN A 17 -13.81 -2.61 -6.63
N TYR A 18 -13.17 -1.92 -5.67
CA TYR A 18 -11.99 -2.45 -5.01
C TYR A 18 -12.29 -3.69 -4.18
N MET A 19 -13.38 -3.67 -3.40
CA MET A 19 -13.77 -4.81 -2.57
C MET A 19 -14.17 -6.01 -3.43
N GLU A 20 -14.93 -5.81 -4.49
CA GLU A 20 -15.25 -6.83 -5.48
C GLU A 20 -13.99 -7.50 -6.06
N ARG A 21 -12.96 -6.71 -6.36
CA ARG A 21 -11.68 -7.25 -6.85
C ARG A 21 -10.92 -8.04 -5.80
N VAL A 22 -10.96 -7.62 -4.54
CA VAL A 22 -10.35 -8.37 -3.43
C VAL A 22 -11.01 -9.74 -3.29
N GLU A 23 -12.35 -9.79 -3.31
CA GLU A 23 -13.12 -11.03 -3.25
C GLU A 23 -12.86 -11.93 -4.46
N GLU A 24 -12.85 -11.33 -5.65
CA GLU A 24 -12.58 -12.07 -6.88
C GLU A 24 -11.14 -12.60 -6.93
N ALA A 25 -10.16 -11.82 -6.48
CA ALA A 25 -8.77 -12.26 -6.37
C ALA A 25 -8.63 -13.40 -5.37
N ASP A 26 -9.30 -13.33 -4.23
CA ASP A 26 -9.31 -14.39 -3.23
C ASP A 26 -9.86 -15.69 -3.83
N ARG A 27 -10.98 -15.59 -4.53
CA ARG A 27 -11.61 -16.75 -5.19
C ARG A 27 -10.74 -17.34 -6.30
N ARG A 28 -10.13 -16.52 -7.15
CA ARG A 28 -9.38 -16.97 -8.34
C ARG A 28 -8.02 -17.57 -8.03
N PHE A 29 -7.34 -17.07 -7.00
CA PHE A 29 -5.94 -17.38 -6.74
C PHE A 29 -5.71 -18.14 -5.41
N SER A 30 -6.78 -18.58 -4.73
CA SER A 30 -6.70 -19.38 -3.49
C SER A 30 -5.93 -20.70 -3.62
N GLY A 31 -5.73 -21.19 -4.83
CA GLY A 31 -4.99 -22.43 -5.10
C GLY A 31 -3.45 -22.29 -5.08
N GLU A 32 -2.90 -21.14 -4.72
CA GLU A 32 -1.47 -20.85 -4.70
C GLU A 32 -0.82 -21.02 -3.31
N GLY A 33 -1.39 -21.86 -2.45
CA GLY A 33 -0.83 -22.14 -1.12
C GLY A 33 -1.07 -21.04 -0.08
N ARG A 34 -1.66 -19.93 -0.49
CA ARG A 34 -2.02 -18.79 0.38
C ARG A 34 -3.37 -18.18 -0.06
N PRO A 35 -3.99 -17.33 0.76
CA PRO A 35 -5.19 -16.59 0.36
C PRO A 35 -4.96 -15.85 -0.96
N GLY A 36 -5.94 -15.95 -1.89
CA GLY A 36 -5.76 -15.44 -3.24
C GLY A 36 -5.41 -13.95 -3.32
N TRP A 37 -5.94 -13.14 -2.41
CA TRP A 37 -5.63 -11.70 -2.32
C TRP A 37 -4.21 -11.40 -1.84
N LEU A 38 -3.51 -12.38 -1.23
CA LEU A 38 -2.10 -12.28 -0.81
C LEU A 38 -1.11 -12.75 -1.89
N THR A 39 -1.57 -13.49 -2.91
CA THR A 39 -0.71 -13.92 -4.00
C THR A 39 -0.27 -12.75 -4.87
N ASP A 40 0.84 -12.89 -5.56
CA ASP A 40 1.30 -11.84 -6.47
C ASP A 40 0.29 -11.60 -7.60
N ARG A 41 -0.33 -12.67 -8.12
CA ARG A 41 -1.39 -12.56 -9.13
C ARG A 41 -2.61 -11.85 -8.58
N GLY A 42 -3.03 -12.19 -7.35
CA GLY A 42 -4.15 -11.54 -6.69
C GLY A 42 -3.93 -10.05 -6.52
N ARG A 43 -2.73 -9.67 -6.10
CA ARG A 43 -2.38 -8.26 -5.91
C ARG A 43 -2.40 -7.46 -7.20
N ILE A 44 -1.80 -7.99 -8.25
CA ILE A 44 -1.83 -7.35 -9.58
C ILE A 44 -3.28 -7.24 -10.10
N TYR A 45 -4.11 -8.28 -9.86
CA TYR A 45 -5.52 -8.24 -10.22
C TYR A 45 -6.32 -7.17 -9.45
N ILE A 46 -6.09 -7.06 -8.15
CA ILE A 46 -6.72 -6.02 -7.33
C ILE A 46 -6.35 -4.63 -7.83
N LEU A 47 -5.08 -4.44 -8.22
CA LEU A 47 -4.57 -3.17 -8.70
C LEU A 47 -5.13 -2.74 -10.05
N PHE A 48 -4.95 -3.61 -11.02
CA PHE A 48 -5.17 -3.28 -12.42
C PHE A 48 -6.44 -3.92 -12.99
N GLY A 49 -7.16 -4.71 -12.20
CA GLY A 49 -8.29 -5.49 -12.66
C GLY A 49 -7.90 -6.66 -13.55
N PRO A 50 -8.83 -7.20 -14.35
CA PRO A 50 -8.53 -8.28 -15.27
C PRO A 50 -7.56 -7.82 -16.37
N PRO A 51 -6.54 -8.65 -16.70
CA PRO A 51 -5.66 -8.36 -17.83
C PRO A 51 -6.43 -8.45 -19.15
N THR A 52 -5.95 -7.72 -20.16
CA THR A 52 -6.52 -7.76 -21.51
C THR A 52 -6.24 -9.07 -22.22
N GLN A 53 -5.12 -9.73 -21.89
CA GLN A 53 -4.72 -11.02 -22.46
C GLN A 53 -3.91 -11.81 -21.43
N ILE A 54 -4.08 -13.14 -21.43
CA ILE A 54 -3.30 -14.08 -20.62
C ILE A 54 -2.65 -15.09 -21.54
N GLN A 55 -1.34 -15.26 -21.42
CA GLN A 55 -0.58 -16.34 -22.05
C GLN A 55 -0.04 -17.26 -20.96
N ARG A 56 -0.05 -18.57 -21.22
CA ARG A 56 0.48 -19.59 -20.31
C ARG A 56 1.48 -20.45 -21.06
N HIS A 57 2.65 -20.60 -20.46
CA HIS A 57 3.71 -21.47 -20.96
C HIS A 57 3.97 -22.56 -19.93
N LYS A 58 3.74 -23.81 -20.33
CA LYS A 58 4.04 -24.98 -19.50
C LYS A 58 5.43 -25.48 -19.84
N GLY A 59 6.26 -25.56 -18.82
CA GLY A 59 7.60 -26.14 -18.91
C GLY A 59 8.63 -25.31 -19.70
N GLY A 60 9.77 -25.03 -19.09
CA GLY A 60 10.96 -24.60 -19.82
C GLY A 60 11.06 -23.14 -20.24
N TYR A 61 10.35 -22.20 -19.59
CA TYR A 61 10.66 -20.78 -19.79
C TYR A 61 12.01 -20.47 -19.17
N MET A 62 12.94 -19.94 -19.97
CA MET A 62 14.26 -19.51 -19.54
C MET A 62 14.32 -17.99 -19.58
N ASP A 63 14.61 -17.35 -18.45
CA ASP A 63 14.82 -15.92 -18.38
C ASP A 63 16.23 -15.51 -18.86
N MET A 64 16.50 -14.20 -18.94
CA MET A 64 17.82 -13.69 -19.33
C MET A 64 18.94 -14.08 -18.35
N SER A 65 18.61 -14.50 -17.13
CA SER A 65 19.54 -14.97 -16.11
C SER A 65 19.77 -16.49 -16.17
N ARG A 66 19.24 -17.15 -17.21
CA ARG A 66 19.29 -18.61 -17.43
C ARG A 66 18.56 -19.44 -16.35
N ASN A 67 17.64 -18.84 -15.61
CA ASN A 67 16.76 -19.58 -14.73
C ASN A 67 15.68 -20.29 -15.55
N ILE A 68 15.48 -21.58 -15.29
CA ILE A 68 14.44 -22.39 -15.95
C ILE A 68 13.27 -22.48 -14.98
N TYR A 69 12.12 -21.94 -15.38
CA TYR A 69 10.88 -22.01 -14.62
C TYR A 69 10.01 -23.14 -15.19
N ARG A 70 9.28 -23.84 -14.29
CA ARG A 70 8.41 -24.95 -14.75
C ARG A 70 7.20 -24.41 -15.49
N ASP A 71 6.50 -23.46 -14.92
CA ASP A 71 5.35 -22.82 -15.55
C ASP A 71 5.49 -21.29 -15.48
N THR A 72 4.98 -20.63 -16.52
CA THR A 72 5.00 -19.17 -16.62
C THR A 72 3.64 -18.68 -17.08
N ILE A 73 3.14 -17.62 -16.44
CA ILE A 73 1.91 -16.93 -16.83
C ILE A 73 2.28 -15.48 -17.15
N ILE A 74 1.88 -15.01 -18.33
CA ILE A 74 2.08 -13.62 -18.74
C ILE A 74 0.71 -12.97 -18.86
N TRP A 75 0.51 -11.91 -18.10
CA TRP A 75 -0.65 -11.03 -18.18
C TRP A 75 -0.28 -9.78 -18.96
N TYR A 76 -1.10 -9.41 -19.90
CA TYR A 76 -0.91 -8.18 -20.65
C TYR A 76 -1.93 -7.14 -20.17
N TYR A 77 -1.43 -5.98 -19.81
CA TYR A 77 -2.20 -4.77 -19.58
C TYR A 77 -1.81 -3.77 -20.66
N PHE A 78 -2.72 -3.49 -21.59
CA PHE A 78 -2.36 -2.84 -22.85
C PHE A 78 -1.29 -3.66 -23.58
N ASN A 79 -0.13 -3.09 -23.83
CA ASN A 79 1.03 -3.76 -24.44
C ASN A 79 2.13 -4.13 -23.43
N TYR A 80 1.87 -3.96 -22.13
CA TYR A 80 2.87 -4.19 -21.09
C TYR A 80 2.68 -5.59 -20.48
N PRO A 81 3.70 -6.47 -20.58
CA PRO A 81 3.64 -7.79 -19.99
C PRO A 81 3.97 -7.76 -18.50
N ILE A 82 3.16 -8.43 -17.72
CA ILE A 82 3.42 -8.78 -16.32
C ILE A 82 3.64 -10.28 -16.27
N VAL A 83 4.83 -10.71 -15.89
CA VAL A 83 5.27 -12.11 -15.95
C VAL A 83 5.29 -12.69 -14.55
N PHE A 84 4.59 -13.80 -14.38
CA PHE A 84 4.57 -14.61 -13.15
C PHE A 84 5.21 -15.96 -13.45
N VAL A 85 6.03 -16.47 -12.54
CA VAL A 85 6.78 -17.70 -12.70
C VAL A 85 6.57 -18.64 -11.53
N ASP A 86 6.33 -19.91 -11.81
CA ASP A 86 6.36 -20.99 -10.82
C ASP A 86 7.78 -21.54 -10.71
N LYS A 87 8.54 -21.07 -9.73
CA LYS A 87 9.93 -21.48 -9.53
C LYS A 87 10.06 -22.92 -9.00
N ARG A 88 9.08 -23.36 -8.23
CA ARG A 88 9.14 -24.62 -7.48
C ARG A 88 8.30 -25.74 -8.10
N GLY A 89 7.42 -25.42 -9.04
CA GLY A 89 6.45 -26.36 -9.60
C GLY A 89 5.32 -26.71 -8.63
N THR A 90 5.03 -25.82 -7.69
CA THR A 90 3.98 -25.98 -6.68
C THR A 90 2.64 -25.37 -7.09
N GLY A 91 2.61 -24.64 -8.21
CA GLY A 91 1.46 -23.86 -8.64
C GLY A 91 1.41 -22.46 -8.02
N GLU A 92 2.40 -22.10 -7.21
CA GLU A 92 2.57 -20.77 -6.66
C GLU A 92 3.33 -19.90 -7.66
N PHE A 93 2.71 -18.79 -8.09
CA PHE A 93 3.26 -17.91 -9.13
C PHE A 93 3.78 -16.61 -8.52
N GLU A 94 5.09 -16.40 -8.65
CA GLU A 94 5.77 -15.20 -8.18
C GLU A 94 5.94 -14.17 -9.30
N LEU A 95 5.77 -12.90 -8.99
CA LEU A 95 6.01 -11.80 -9.91
C LEU A 95 7.50 -11.66 -10.22
N THR A 96 7.86 -11.53 -11.49
CA THR A 96 9.25 -11.32 -11.86
C THR A 96 9.70 -9.88 -11.62
N TYR A 97 10.98 -9.69 -11.29
CA TYR A 97 11.57 -8.37 -11.10
C TYR A 97 11.40 -7.43 -12.31
N LEU A 98 11.54 -7.98 -13.53
CA LEU A 98 11.36 -7.20 -14.76
C LEU A 98 9.94 -6.64 -14.89
N SER A 99 8.94 -7.36 -14.39
CA SER A 99 7.55 -6.89 -14.42
C SER A 99 7.31 -5.69 -13.51
N LEU A 100 8.08 -5.52 -12.44
CA LEU A 100 7.96 -4.36 -11.53
C LEU A 100 8.21 -3.04 -12.27
N GLN A 101 9.07 -3.03 -13.29
CA GLN A 101 9.36 -1.84 -14.09
C GLN A 101 8.15 -1.37 -14.91
N HIS A 102 7.21 -2.26 -15.21
CA HIS A 102 6.02 -1.93 -15.97
C HIS A 102 4.86 -1.41 -15.13
N LEU A 103 4.87 -1.63 -13.81
CA LEU A 103 3.75 -1.27 -12.93
C LEU A 103 3.43 0.22 -12.97
N ASP A 104 4.45 1.08 -12.89
CA ASP A 104 4.26 2.54 -12.98
C ASP A 104 3.71 2.96 -14.33
N THR A 105 4.19 2.36 -15.42
CA THR A 105 3.74 2.69 -16.78
C THR A 105 2.29 2.25 -16.99
N ILE A 106 1.91 1.06 -16.48
CA ILE A 106 0.54 0.56 -16.52
C ILE A 106 -0.37 1.49 -15.70
N SER A 107 0.05 1.87 -14.50
CA SER A 107 -0.69 2.79 -13.64
C SER A 107 -0.95 4.13 -14.34
N GLN A 108 0.08 4.72 -14.95
CA GLN A 108 -0.07 5.98 -15.74
C GLN A 108 -0.99 5.81 -16.94
N ALA A 109 -0.93 4.68 -17.65
CA ALA A 109 -1.80 4.40 -18.78
C ALA A 109 -3.27 4.31 -18.36
N ILE A 110 -3.53 3.67 -17.23
CA ILE A 110 -4.87 3.58 -16.63
C ILE A 110 -5.38 4.97 -16.24
N SER A 111 -4.57 5.78 -15.55
CA SER A 111 -4.95 7.15 -15.15
C SER A 111 -5.33 8.02 -16.36
N ARG A 112 -4.56 7.95 -17.45
CA ARG A 112 -4.88 8.68 -18.68
C ARG A 112 -6.20 8.25 -19.32
N GLN A 113 -6.54 6.96 -19.26
CA GLN A 113 -7.85 6.48 -19.73
C GLN A 113 -9.00 7.04 -18.88
N GLN A 114 -8.81 7.16 -17.57
CA GLN A 114 -9.82 7.74 -16.67
C GLN A 114 -10.07 9.21 -16.97
N GLU A 115 -9.01 9.99 -17.11
CA GLU A 115 -9.09 11.41 -17.47
C GLU A 115 -9.78 11.62 -18.81
N ALA A 116 -9.64 10.68 -19.75
CA ALA A 116 -10.31 10.72 -21.06
C ALA A 116 -11.80 10.31 -21.02
N GLY A 117 -12.38 10.04 -19.83
CA GLY A 117 -13.80 9.70 -19.66
C GLY A 117 -14.19 8.31 -20.15
N MET A 118 -13.23 7.41 -20.37
CA MET A 118 -13.49 6.02 -20.73
C MET A 118 -13.91 5.21 -19.50
N LYS A 119 -15.17 4.79 -19.44
CA LYS A 119 -15.69 3.97 -18.35
C LYS A 119 -14.91 2.63 -18.26
N GLY A 120 -14.38 2.32 -17.10
CA GLY A 120 -13.76 1.03 -16.81
C GLY A 120 -12.31 1.08 -16.32
N ALA A 121 -11.75 2.26 -16.15
CA ALA A 121 -10.40 2.45 -15.66
C ALA A 121 -10.35 2.49 -14.12
N LEU A 122 -9.24 1.99 -13.58
CA LEU A 122 -8.99 1.89 -12.14
C LEU A 122 -8.61 3.20 -11.51
N PRO A 123 -8.93 3.42 -10.22
CA PRO A 123 -8.43 4.58 -9.48
C PRO A 123 -6.90 4.55 -9.34
N GLU A 124 -6.30 5.73 -9.46
CA GLU A 124 -4.88 5.94 -9.14
C GLU A 124 -4.54 5.44 -7.73
N ASN A 125 -3.50 4.61 -7.64
CA ASN A 125 -2.77 4.28 -6.40
C ASN A 125 -3.61 3.88 -5.17
N ILE A 126 -4.24 2.70 -5.23
CA ILE A 126 -4.68 2.01 -4.01
C ILE A 126 -3.55 1.12 -3.43
N LEU A 127 -2.37 1.10 -4.09
CA LEU A 127 -1.28 0.18 -3.81
C LEU A 127 -0.72 0.28 -2.41
N PHE A 128 -0.37 1.48 -2.03
CA PHE A 128 0.25 1.75 -0.75
C PHE A 128 -0.24 3.10 -0.26
N ASP A 129 -1.27 3.08 0.58
CA ASP A 129 -1.83 4.30 1.17
C ASP A 129 -1.95 4.17 2.68
N PHE A 130 -1.91 5.29 3.37
CA PHE A 130 -2.04 5.36 4.82
C PHE A 130 -2.81 6.62 5.23
N LYS A 131 -3.50 6.53 6.37
CA LYS A 131 -4.05 7.72 7.03
C LYS A 131 -2.97 8.39 7.85
N PHE A 132 -3.01 9.72 7.88
CA PHE A 132 -2.06 10.57 8.58
C PHE A 132 -2.82 11.64 9.36
N SER A 133 -2.68 11.64 10.68
CA SER A 133 -3.39 12.55 11.59
C SER A 133 -2.53 12.88 12.82
N THR A 134 -2.95 13.89 13.58
CA THR A 134 -2.37 14.18 14.90
C THR A 134 -3.41 13.97 15.99
N LYS A 135 -2.97 13.46 17.14
CA LYS A 135 -3.79 13.30 18.35
C LYS A 135 -3.02 13.76 19.57
N LYS A 136 -3.75 14.32 20.56
CA LYS A 136 -3.23 14.57 21.90
C LYS A 136 -3.63 13.44 22.83
N ASN A 137 -2.73 13.05 23.74
CA ASN A 137 -3.09 12.14 24.82
C ASN A 137 -3.69 12.92 26.02
N ALA A 138 -4.11 12.20 27.06
CA ALA A 138 -4.67 12.78 28.28
C ALA A 138 -3.66 13.70 29.03
N SER A 139 -2.36 13.46 28.88
CA SER A 139 -1.29 14.28 29.44
C SER A 139 -0.90 15.48 28.56
N GLY A 140 -1.58 15.66 27.42
CA GLY A 140 -1.36 16.80 26.52
C GLY A 140 -0.24 16.66 25.52
N PHE A 141 0.46 15.51 25.47
CA PHE A 141 1.45 15.26 24.44
C PHE A 141 0.80 15.02 23.08
N THR A 142 1.34 15.64 22.06
CA THR A 142 0.88 15.47 20.68
C THR A 142 1.64 14.33 20.00
N TYR A 143 0.91 13.48 19.28
CA TYR A 143 1.45 12.37 18.48
C TYR A 143 1.00 12.50 17.03
N ILE A 144 1.86 12.15 16.12
CA ILE A 144 1.47 11.78 14.76
C ILE A 144 1.00 10.33 14.82
N ILE A 145 -0.17 10.05 14.23
CA ILE A 145 -0.73 8.72 14.06
C ILE A 145 -0.73 8.40 12.57
N LEU A 146 -0.10 7.29 12.22
CA LEU A 146 -0.17 6.71 10.88
C LEU A 146 -0.94 5.41 10.96
N GLU A 147 -1.88 5.22 10.05
CA GLU A 147 -2.70 4.02 9.96
C GLU A 147 -2.50 3.38 8.58
N PHE A 148 -1.86 2.24 8.54
CA PHE A 148 -1.62 1.46 7.33
C PHE A 148 -2.58 0.27 7.32
N PRO A 149 -3.57 0.21 6.41
CA PRO A 149 -4.39 -1.00 6.27
C PRO A 149 -3.48 -2.19 5.88
N TYR A 150 -3.54 -3.29 6.63
CA TYR A 150 -2.70 -4.46 6.32
C TYR A 150 -2.91 -4.97 4.88
N LYS A 151 -4.12 -4.90 4.37
CA LYS A 151 -4.45 -5.27 2.99
C LYS A 151 -3.78 -4.41 1.91
N ASN A 152 -3.22 -3.25 2.28
CA ASN A 152 -2.49 -2.36 1.37
C ASN A 152 -0.97 -2.51 1.52
N LEU A 153 -0.49 -3.42 2.36
CA LEU A 153 0.92 -3.69 2.54
C LEU A 153 1.35 -4.91 1.72
N TRP A 154 2.49 -4.78 1.08
CA TRP A 154 3.16 -5.89 0.42
C TRP A 154 4.04 -6.64 1.41
N PHE A 155 4.05 -7.95 1.27
CA PHE A 155 4.88 -8.84 2.05
C PHE A 155 5.63 -9.78 1.09
N SER A 156 6.86 -10.13 1.43
CA SER A 156 7.64 -11.18 0.76
C SER A 156 7.67 -12.40 1.67
N GLU A 157 7.63 -13.59 1.11
CA GLU A 157 7.82 -14.81 1.88
C GLU A 157 9.31 -15.03 2.14
N VAL A 158 9.66 -15.24 3.39
CA VAL A 158 11.01 -15.55 3.87
C VAL A 158 10.89 -16.67 4.90
N GLU A 159 11.46 -17.83 4.61
CA GLU A 159 11.51 -19.00 5.52
C GLU A 159 10.15 -19.38 6.14
N GLY A 160 9.08 -19.36 5.33
CA GLY A 160 7.72 -19.70 5.75
C GLY A 160 6.99 -18.60 6.55
N ARG A 161 7.55 -17.40 6.60
CA ARG A 161 6.91 -16.21 7.15
C ARG A 161 6.71 -15.17 6.05
N VAL A 162 5.71 -14.32 6.21
CA VAL A 162 5.47 -13.18 5.32
C VAL A 162 5.99 -11.92 6.00
N GLU A 163 6.93 -11.24 5.35
CA GLU A 163 7.71 -10.16 5.95
C GLU A 163 7.72 -8.90 5.08
N THR A 164 7.76 -7.76 5.73
CA THR A 164 8.04 -6.46 5.10
C THR A 164 8.62 -5.49 6.12
N THR A 165 9.19 -4.41 5.64
CA THR A 165 9.61 -3.28 6.47
C THR A 165 8.96 -2.00 5.95
N LEU A 166 8.31 -1.26 6.84
CA LEU A 166 7.84 0.09 6.56
C LEU A 166 8.92 1.08 6.98
N SER A 167 9.59 1.71 6.00
CA SER A 167 10.52 2.81 6.23
C SER A 167 9.78 4.13 6.22
N ILE A 168 9.78 4.86 7.34
CA ILE A 168 9.08 6.12 7.49
C ILE A 168 10.08 7.25 7.65
N LEU A 169 10.05 8.21 6.70
CA LEU A 169 10.79 9.46 6.76
C LEU A 169 9.82 10.59 7.14
N LEU A 170 10.05 11.20 8.29
CA LEU A 170 9.29 12.34 8.78
C LEU A 170 10.14 13.60 8.71
N LYS A 171 9.61 14.65 8.07
CA LYS A 171 10.19 16.00 8.10
C LYS A 171 9.14 16.97 8.63
N ILE A 172 9.49 17.78 9.63
CA ILE A 172 8.60 18.80 10.18
C ILE A 172 9.26 20.16 10.02
N LYS A 173 8.47 21.11 9.50
CA LYS A 173 8.85 22.52 9.36
C LYS A 173 7.98 23.40 10.23
N ASP A 174 8.53 24.49 10.71
CA ASP A 174 7.79 25.57 11.36
C ASP A 174 7.10 26.49 10.33
N ALA A 175 6.35 27.47 10.81
CA ALA A 175 5.65 28.45 9.97
C ALA A 175 6.61 29.30 9.11
N GLY A 176 7.88 29.42 9.48
CA GLY A 176 8.92 30.09 8.71
C GLY A 176 9.59 29.19 7.66
N GLY A 177 9.18 27.93 7.55
CA GLY A 177 9.77 26.96 6.60
C GLY A 177 11.05 26.30 7.08
N LYS A 178 11.53 26.58 8.30
CA LYS A 178 12.72 25.96 8.88
C LYS A 178 12.40 24.51 9.27
N THR A 179 13.25 23.58 8.85
CA THR A 179 13.13 22.16 9.24
C THR A 179 13.59 21.99 10.69
N LEU A 180 12.68 21.49 11.53
CA LEU A 180 12.91 21.23 12.97
C LEU A 180 13.18 19.75 13.23
N VAL A 181 12.56 18.86 12.46
CA VAL A 181 12.70 17.41 12.58
C VAL A 181 12.95 16.85 11.18
N ALA A 182 13.92 15.95 11.08
CA ALA A 182 14.16 15.11 9.90
C ALA A 182 14.66 13.76 10.42
N ASP A 183 13.75 12.81 10.54
CA ASP A 183 14.01 11.48 11.12
C ASP A 183 13.52 10.38 10.20
N LYS A 184 14.28 9.28 10.11
CA LYS A 184 13.93 8.07 9.38
C LYS A 184 13.91 6.90 10.34
N LYS A 185 12.82 6.14 10.35
CA LYS A 185 12.67 4.96 11.18
C LYS A 185 12.06 3.81 10.40
N ASP A 186 12.59 2.62 10.65
CA ASP A 186 12.16 1.37 10.03
C ASP A 186 11.30 0.57 11.03
N TYR A 187 10.20 0.00 10.53
CA TYR A 187 9.24 -0.80 11.26
C TYR A 187 9.11 -2.17 10.57
N PRO A 188 9.87 -3.17 11.03
CA PRO A 188 9.78 -4.53 10.48
C PRO A 188 8.46 -5.18 10.91
N LEU A 189 7.83 -5.88 9.99
CA LEU A 189 6.63 -6.68 10.18
C LEU A 189 6.89 -8.09 9.69
N SER A 190 6.59 -9.08 10.51
CA SER A 190 6.76 -10.50 10.20
C SER A 190 5.60 -11.29 10.80
N PHE A 191 4.91 -12.07 9.97
CA PHE A 191 3.73 -12.85 10.34
C PHE A 191 3.82 -14.25 9.76
N THR A 192 3.12 -15.20 10.37
CA THR A 192 2.65 -16.37 9.65
C THR A 192 1.44 -15.98 8.78
N GLU A 193 1.08 -16.82 7.78
CA GLU A 193 -0.13 -16.56 6.99
C GLU A 193 -1.39 -16.47 7.87
N GLU A 194 -1.51 -17.36 8.84
CA GLU A 194 -2.64 -17.35 9.78
C GLU A 194 -2.72 -16.07 10.62
N GLU A 195 -1.58 -15.57 11.08
CA GLU A 195 -1.51 -14.30 11.83
C GLU A 195 -1.92 -13.12 10.96
N LEU A 196 -1.45 -13.07 9.70
CA LEU A 196 -1.80 -11.99 8.79
C LEU A 196 -3.28 -12.01 8.43
N LEU A 197 -3.87 -13.19 8.22
CA LEU A 197 -5.31 -13.35 8.00
C LEU A 197 -6.17 -12.77 9.14
N LYS A 198 -5.75 -12.95 10.41
CA LYS A 198 -6.48 -12.41 11.58
C LYS A 198 -6.44 -10.89 11.68
N VAL A 199 -5.52 -10.24 11.00
CA VAL A 199 -5.35 -8.78 11.03
C VAL A 199 -5.58 -8.10 9.68
N LYS A 200 -5.90 -8.84 8.62
CA LYS A 200 -6.04 -8.33 7.24
C LYS A 200 -6.96 -7.10 7.11
N ASP A 201 -8.06 -7.09 7.86
CA ASP A 201 -9.05 -6.01 7.85
C ASP A 201 -8.77 -4.91 8.88
N LYS A 202 -7.64 -5.00 9.58
CA LYS A 202 -7.20 -4.03 10.57
C LYS A 202 -6.15 -3.09 9.98
N ASN A 203 -5.77 -2.08 10.77
CA ASN A 203 -4.69 -1.16 10.44
C ASN A 203 -3.48 -1.42 11.33
N TYR A 204 -2.30 -1.40 10.74
CA TYR A 204 -1.06 -1.24 11.47
C TYR A 204 -0.91 0.22 11.90
N LEU A 205 -0.71 0.46 13.20
CA LEU A 205 -0.66 1.79 13.77
C LEU A 205 0.78 2.14 14.16
N VAL A 206 1.29 3.23 13.59
CA VAL A 206 2.55 3.83 14.02
C VAL A 206 2.24 5.14 14.75
N LYS A 207 2.76 5.28 15.98
CA LYS A 207 2.62 6.48 16.82
C LYS A 207 3.99 7.13 16.98
N ILE A 208 4.13 8.37 16.54
CA ILE A 208 5.37 9.14 16.64
C ILE A 208 5.13 10.32 17.59
N PRO A 209 5.79 10.35 18.76
CA PRO A 209 5.66 11.46 19.69
C PRO A 209 6.29 12.72 19.11
N LEU A 210 5.63 13.86 19.27
CA LEU A 210 6.13 15.16 18.87
C LEU A 210 6.64 15.94 20.11
N LEU A 211 7.93 16.21 20.12
CA LEU A 211 8.58 17.05 21.13
C LEU A 211 8.75 18.47 20.56
N LEU A 212 7.65 19.15 20.28
CA LEU A 212 7.61 20.49 19.71
C LEU A 212 6.88 21.43 20.64
N GLY A 213 7.28 22.70 20.66
CA GLY A 213 6.61 23.76 21.38
C GLY A 213 5.27 24.15 20.74
N GLU A 214 4.66 25.23 21.27
CA GLU A 214 3.47 25.82 20.66
C GLU A 214 3.79 26.42 19.31
N GLY A 215 2.91 26.24 18.34
CA GLY A 215 3.12 26.80 17.01
C GLY A 215 2.31 26.09 15.93
N LYS A 216 2.44 26.62 14.72
CA LYS A 216 1.91 26.01 13.50
C LYS A 216 3.04 25.27 12.78
N TYR A 217 2.75 24.07 12.33
CA TYR A 217 3.74 23.18 11.72
C TYR A 217 3.19 22.53 10.44
N GLU A 218 4.10 22.23 9.53
CA GLU A 218 3.84 21.37 8.38
C GLU A 218 4.70 20.11 8.50
N ALA A 219 4.08 18.93 8.51
CA ALA A 219 4.75 17.67 8.44
C ALA A 219 4.68 17.12 7.01
N LEU A 220 5.81 16.75 6.43
CA LEU A 220 5.93 15.90 5.25
C LEU A 220 6.34 14.51 5.71
N LEU A 221 5.52 13.53 5.43
CA LEU A 221 5.77 12.16 5.76
C LEU A 221 5.87 11.34 4.48
N THR A 222 6.95 10.56 4.38
CA THR A 222 7.15 9.61 3.29
C THR A 222 7.26 8.23 3.89
N ALA A 223 6.37 7.33 3.50
CA ALA A 223 6.42 5.92 3.84
C ALA A 223 6.85 5.10 2.61
N THR A 224 7.66 4.08 2.83
CA THR A 224 8.12 3.13 1.81
C THR A 224 7.88 1.71 2.32
N ASN A 225 7.28 0.87 1.50
CA ASN A 225 7.13 -0.57 1.75
C ASN A 225 8.29 -1.31 1.09
N SER A 226 9.10 -2.04 1.86
CA SER A 226 10.32 -2.67 1.35
C SER A 226 10.04 -3.80 0.36
N ALA A 227 8.96 -4.56 0.56
CA ALA A 227 8.65 -5.71 -0.28
C ALA A 227 8.22 -5.33 -1.71
N SER A 228 7.60 -4.14 -1.89
CA SER A 228 7.19 -3.63 -3.21
C SER A 228 8.03 -2.46 -3.70
N SER A 229 8.89 -1.89 -2.83
CA SER A 229 9.59 -0.62 -3.08
C SER A 229 8.66 0.58 -3.31
N GLU A 230 7.36 0.41 -3.07
CA GLU A 230 6.38 1.48 -3.21
C GLU A 230 6.56 2.55 -2.16
N LYS A 231 6.32 3.79 -2.60
CA LYS A 231 6.56 4.98 -1.79
C LYS A 231 5.37 5.94 -1.90
N MET A 232 4.86 6.36 -0.75
CA MET A 232 3.80 7.36 -0.65
C MET A 232 4.24 8.52 0.22
N SER A 233 3.97 9.75 -0.23
CA SER A 233 4.25 10.97 0.55
C SER A 233 2.98 11.74 0.82
N LYS A 234 2.80 12.18 2.07
CA LYS A 234 1.66 13.00 2.49
C LYS A 234 2.12 14.19 3.30
N LYS A 235 1.39 15.31 3.14
CA LYS A 235 1.57 16.52 3.93
C LYS A 235 0.42 16.70 4.91
N LEU A 236 0.73 17.19 6.10
CA LEU A 236 -0.24 17.55 7.14
C LEU A 236 0.17 18.85 7.80
N SER A 237 -0.73 19.84 7.79
CA SER A 237 -0.58 21.05 8.59
C SER A 237 -1.30 20.86 9.92
N PHE A 238 -0.66 21.20 11.02
CA PHE A 238 -1.23 21.06 12.36
C PHE A 238 -0.75 22.18 13.28
N THR A 239 -1.48 22.36 14.39
CA THR A 239 -1.15 23.36 15.40
C THR A 239 -0.99 22.68 16.76
N ILE A 240 0.07 22.99 17.46
CA ILE A 240 0.26 22.63 18.86
C ILE A 240 -0.10 23.86 19.69
N SER A 241 -1.11 23.74 20.54
CA SER A 241 -1.59 24.78 21.47
C SER A 241 -1.37 24.36 22.91
N LYS A 242 -1.22 25.34 23.81
CA LYS A 242 -1.11 25.12 25.27
C LYS A 242 -2.23 24.24 25.81
N ASN A 243 -1.86 23.32 26.69
CA ASN A 243 -2.87 22.68 27.55
C ASN A 243 -3.41 23.74 28.52
N LEU A 244 -4.66 24.11 28.37
CA LEU A 244 -5.41 24.81 29.40
C LEU A 244 -5.83 23.80 30.50
N SER A 245 -4.87 23.06 31.06
CA SER A 245 -5.10 22.26 32.26
C SER A 245 -4.53 23.02 33.45
N GLY A 246 -5.39 23.83 34.14
CA GLY A 246 -4.96 24.49 35.35
C GLY A 246 -5.82 25.69 35.75
N LYS A 247 -7.14 25.62 35.67
CA LYS A 247 -7.97 26.35 36.64
C LYS A 247 -8.33 25.39 37.76
N ARG A 248 -7.41 25.19 38.71
CA ARG A 248 -7.85 24.91 40.08
C ARG A 248 -8.58 26.15 40.56
N GLY A 249 -9.88 26.00 40.76
CA GLY A 249 -10.63 26.97 41.51
C GLY A 249 -10.09 27.04 42.96
N GLU A 250 -9.48 28.13 43.28
CA GLU A 250 -9.49 28.61 44.65
C GLU A 250 -10.90 29.12 44.97
N LYS A 251 -11.54 28.47 45.89
CA LYS A 251 -12.43 29.04 46.91
C LYS A 251 -12.51 28.04 48.06
#